data_2d1965f96196ab939a24929c245aa363
#
_entry.id   2d1965f96196ab939a24929c245aa363
#
_cell.length_a   1.000
_cell.length_b   1.000
_cell.length_c   1.000
_cell.angle_alpha   90.00
_cell.angle_beta   90.00
_cell.angle_gamma   90.00
#
_symmetry.space_group_name_H-M   'P 1'
#
loop_
_entity.id
_entity.type
_entity.pdbx_description
1 polymer ?
#
loop_
_entity_poly.entity_id
_entity_poly.type
_entity_poly.pdbx_seq_one_letter_code
_entity_poly.pdbx_strand_id
1 'polypeptide(L)'
;MFNIIKTHEELSYKGLWTAFRTTDMREDGKVWDMYSDKTNYVFGSSAQGANYRKEGDSYNREHSFPKSWFNDAKPMYTDLVHLVPTDGYVNNRRGNLPFGETDGDTYKSHNSFCKVGTCNYPGYRGEVFEPNDMYKGDFARIYFYMATAYEDKIANWNAGKFEPIASHDSYKPYKDWQMKMLMEWSKKDPVSQKEINRNKGIQSLQENRNPFVDYPGLEEYIWGSMTDVAFSYDNYQGVTSIPFIEFEAEPIYPKGWYNLNGQKVGEECPTQKGIYIHNGKKMVVE
;
A
#
# COMPACT_ATOMS: atom_id res chain seq x y z
N MET A 1 4.88 -18.10 5.49
CA MET A 1 4.34 -16.86 4.90
C MET A 1 3.82 -17.09 3.50
N PHE A 2 4.64 -17.51 2.54
CA PHE A 2 4.26 -17.78 1.15
C PHE A 2 2.93 -18.56 1.00
N ASN A 3 2.79 -19.72 1.65
CA ASN A 3 1.58 -20.54 1.55
C ASN A 3 0.29 -19.87 2.06
N ILE A 4 0.39 -18.78 2.81
CA ILE A 4 -0.75 -18.03 3.36
C ILE A 4 -1.22 -16.95 2.38
N ILE A 5 -0.28 -16.27 1.71
CA ILE A 5 -0.59 -15.06 0.94
C ILE A 5 -0.52 -15.24 -0.59
N LYS A 6 -0.01 -16.39 -1.07
CA LYS A 6 0.18 -16.65 -2.52
C LYS A 6 -1.10 -16.77 -3.33
N THR A 7 -2.21 -17.10 -2.65
CA THR A 7 -3.52 -17.28 -3.30
C THR A 7 -4.41 -16.10 -2.96
N HIS A 8 -5.01 -15.51 -4.00
CA HIS A 8 -5.96 -14.41 -3.86
C HIS A 8 -6.93 -14.40 -5.06
N GLU A 9 -8.05 -13.70 -4.91
CA GLU A 9 -8.99 -13.48 -5.99
C GLU A 9 -8.40 -12.54 -7.05
N GLU A 10 -8.43 -12.97 -8.31
CA GLU A 10 -7.95 -12.17 -9.43
C GLU A 10 -9.01 -11.18 -9.91
N LEU A 11 -8.75 -9.91 -9.78
CA LEU A 11 -9.59 -8.88 -10.37
C LEU A 11 -9.36 -8.76 -11.88
N SER A 12 -10.39 -8.29 -12.60
CA SER A 12 -10.16 -7.89 -13.99
C SER A 12 -9.35 -6.58 -14.05
N TYR A 13 -8.50 -6.44 -15.07
CA TYR A 13 -7.70 -5.22 -15.23
C TYR A 13 -8.58 -3.95 -15.33
N LYS A 14 -9.78 -4.06 -15.93
CA LYS A 14 -10.76 -2.96 -15.95
C LYS A 14 -11.35 -2.71 -14.56
N GLY A 15 -11.56 -3.75 -13.77
CA GLY A 15 -12.12 -3.67 -12.43
C GLY A 15 -11.24 -2.89 -11.45
N LEU A 16 -9.93 -2.79 -11.69
CA LEU A 16 -9.01 -2.02 -10.88
C LEU A 16 -9.41 -0.54 -10.73
N TRP A 17 -10.03 0.06 -11.76
CA TRP A 17 -10.54 1.44 -11.65
C TRP A 17 -11.61 1.61 -10.57
N THR A 18 -12.43 0.58 -10.38
CA THR A 18 -13.43 0.56 -9.30
C THR A 18 -12.80 0.22 -7.96
N ALA A 19 -11.85 -0.73 -7.96
CA ALA A 19 -11.14 -1.16 -6.76
C ALA A 19 -10.42 0.00 -6.06
N PHE A 20 -9.79 0.91 -6.80
CA PHE A 20 -9.11 2.07 -6.24
C PHE A 20 -10.03 3.01 -5.44
N ARG A 21 -11.36 2.97 -5.67
CA ARG A 21 -12.30 3.72 -4.81
C ARG A 21 -12.36 3.18 -3.38
N THR A 22 -12.03 1.91 -3.20
CA THR A 22 -11.98 1.26 -1.88
C THR A 22 -10.58 1.35 -1.27
N THR A 23 -9.55 1.23 -2.09
CA THR A 23 -8.17 1.10 -1.60
C THR A 23 -7.39 2.42 -1.56
N ASP A 24 -7.68 3.35 -2.47
CA ASP A 24 -6.83 4.51 -2.72
C ASP A 24 -7.65 5.82 -2.84
N MET A 25 -8.73 5.95 -2.08
CA MET A 25 -9.51 7.17 -1.97
C MET A 25 -9.10 7.95 -0.72
N ARG A 26 -8.81 9.23 -0.89
CA ARG A 26 -8.56 10.18 0.20
C ARG A 26 -9.86 10.51 0.94
N GLU A 27 -9.75 11.04 2.15
CA GLU A 27 -10.92 11.46 2.96
C GLU A 27 -11.79 12.51 2.25
N ASP A 28 -11.19 13.35 1.40
CA ASP A 28 -11.92 14.35 0.59
C ASP A 28 -12.54 13.76 -0.70
N GLY A 29 -12.56 12.42 -0.84
CA GLY A 29 -13.16 11.71 -1.98
C GLY A 29 -12.33 11.70 -3.25
N LYS A 30 -11.10 12.21 -3.21
CA LYS A 30 -10.19 12.25 -4.37
C LYS A 30 -9.29 11.04 -4.44
N VAL A 31 -8.68 10.85 -5.60
CA VAL A 31 -7.68 9.80 -5.82
C VAL A 31 -6.43 10.08 -4.98
N TRP A 32 -5.91 9.06 -4.31
CA TRP A 32 -4.64 9.14 -3.62
C TRP A 32 -3.50 8.88 -4.61
N ASP A 33 -2.99 9.96 -5.19
CA ASP A 33 -1.86 9.91 -6.11
C ASP A 33 -0.54 9.85 -5.33
N MET A 34 0.23 8.78 -5.51
CA MET A 34 1.50 8.59 -4.81
C MET A 34 2.71 9.18 -5.56
N TYR A 35 2.51 9.73 -6.77
CA TYR A 35 3.63 10.24 -7.59
C TYR A 35 3.59 11.76 -7.81
N SER A 36 2.52 12.43 -7.40
CA SER A 36 2.40 13.89 -7.55
C SER A 36 1.66 14.53 -6.38
N ASP A 37 2.19 15.64 -5.90
CA ASP A 37 1.54 16.51 -4.90
C ASP A 37 0.64 17.58 -5.54
N LYS A 38 0.68 17.69 -6.85
CA LYS A 38 -0.07 18.69 -7.63
C LYS A 38 -1.50 18.26 -7.91
N THR A 39 -1.78 16.96 -7.92
CA THR A 39 -3.01 16.42 -8.50
C THR A 39 -4.17 16.36 -7.49
N ASN A 40 -5.38 16.51 -8.01
CA ASN A 40 -6.62 16.40 -7.26
C ASN A 40 -7.66 15.64 -8.10
N TYR A 41 -7.28 14.48 -8.63
CA TYR A 41 -8.15 13.66 -9.45
C TYR A 41 -9.40 13.20 -8.70
N VAL A 42 -10.54 13.22 -9.40
CA VAL A 42 -11.83 12.76 -8.88
C VAL A 42 -12.26 11.51 -9.61
N PHE A 43 -12.58 10.47 -8.86
CA PHE A 43 -13.02 9.20 -9.43
C PHE A 43 -14.25 9.36 -10.32
N GLY A 44 -14.15 8.89 -11.57
CA GLY A 44 -15.26 8.91 -12.54
C GLY A 44 -15.43 10.20 -13.31
N SER A 45 -14.76 11.30 -12.93
CA SER A 45 -14.81 12.58 -13.64
C SER A 45 -13.46 13.02 -14.21
N SER A 46 -12.36 12.72 -13.54
CA SER A 46 -11.03 13.00 -14.07
C SER A 46 -10.63 12.01 -15.16
N ALA A 47 -9.78 12.45 -16.10
CA ALA A 47 -9.29 11.61 -17.16
C ALA A 47 -8.46 10.44 -16.61
N GLN A 48 -8.64 9.26 -17.20
CA GLN A 48 -7.99 8.01 -16.82
C GLN A 48 -7.22 7.42 -18.01
N GLY A 49 -6.08 6.81 -17.77
CA GLY A 49 -5.30 6.08 -18.77
C GLY A 49 -4.15 6.86 -19.37
N ALA A 50 -3.92 6.71 -20.68
CA ALA A 50 -2.69 7.17 -21.35
C ALA A 50 -2.78 8.56 -22.00
N ASN A 51 -3.88 9.27 -21.86
CA ASN A 51 -4.09 10.58 -22.49
C ASN A 51 -3.51 11.71 -21.61
N TYR A 52 -2.20 11.80 -21.54
CA TYR A 52 -1.50 12.86 -20.82
C TYR A 52 -0.37 13.45 -21.68
N ARG A 53 -0.11 14.74 -21.52
CA ARG A 53 1.02 15.48 -22.12
C ARG A 53 1.92 16.07 -21.05
N LYS A 54 1.38 16.27 -19.85
CA LYS A 54 2.04 16.83 -18.68
C LYS A 54 1.46 16.28 -17.39
N GLU A 55 2.15 16.51 -16.30
CA GLU A 55 1.67 16.23 -14.95
C GLU A 55 0.36 16.97 -14.65
N GLY A 56 -0.62 16.26 -14.15
CA GLY A 56 -1.97 16.75 -13.84
C GLY A 56 -3.02 16.49 -14.92
N ASP A 57 -2.67 15.90 -16.08
CA ASP A 57 -3.63 15.66 -17.16
C ASP A 57 -4.53 14.45 -16.92
N SER A 58 -3.99 13.33 -16.45
CA SER A 58 -4.74 12.12 -16.17
C SER A 58 -4.01 11.22 -15.20
N TYR A 59 -4.75 10.33 -14.50
CA TYR A 59 -4.16 9.29 -13.69
C TYR A 59 -4.28 7.92 -14.34
N ASN A 60 -3.37 7.03 -13.99
CA ASN A 60 -3.38 5.68 -14.51
C ASN A 60 -3.16 4.62 -13.41
N ARG A 61 -3.10 3.36 -13.81
CA ARG A 61 -2.82 2.20 -12.95
C ARG A 61 -1.33 1.94 -13.00
N GLU A 62 -0.64 2.35 -11.97
CA GLU A 62 0.78 2.09 -11.81
C GLU A 62 1.00 0.69 -11.26
N HIS A 63 1.83 -0.08 -11.95
CA HIS A 63 2.46 -1.27 -11.40
C HIS A 63 3.74 -0.85 -10.68
N SER A 64 3.65 -0.56 -9.38
CA SER A 64 4.82 -0.11 -8.61
C SER A 64 5.95 -1.15 -8.62
N PHE A 65 5.62 -2.41 -8.77
CA PHE A 65 6.51 -3.47 -9.24
C PHE A 65 6.25 -3.67 -10.73
N PRO A 66 7.14 -3.23 -11.64
CA PRO A 66 6.86 -3.13 -13.08
C PRO A 66 6.40 -4.45 -13.71
N LYS A 67 5.28 -4.40 -14.39
CA LYS A 67 4.67 -5.56 -15.02
C LYS A 67 5.57 -6.25 -16.06
N SER A 68 6.45 -5.49 -16.69
CA SER A 68 7.43 -6.03 -17.64
C SER A 68 8.49 -6.92 -16.97
N TRP A 69 8.66 -6.85 -15.66
CA TRP A 69 9.60 -7.68 -14.92
C TRP A 69 9.10 -9.12 -14.80
N PHE A 70 7.79 -9.32 -14.82
CA PHE A 70 7.14 -10.62 -14.80
C PHE A 70 6.34 -10.93 -16.10
N ASN A 71 6.66 -10.22 -17.21
CA ASN A 71 6.07 -10.41 -18.54
C ASN A 71 4.54 -10.33 -18.57
N ASP A 72 3.97 -9.37 -17.85
CA ASP A 72 2.52 -9.16 -17.73
C ASP A 72 1.76 -10.43 -17.25
N ALA A 73 2.46 -11.36 -16.61
CA ALA A 73 1.88 -12.62 -16.17
C ALA A 73 0.89 -12.44 -15.00
N LYS A 74 -0.13 -13.28 -14.98
CA LYS A 74 -1.07 -13.39 -13.87
C LYS A 74 -0.56 -14.39 -12.82
N PRO A 75 -0.98 -14.25 -11.56
CA PRO A 75 -1.94 -13.28 -11.03
C PRO A 75 -1.34 -11.88 -10.77
N MET A 76 -0.02 -11.70 -10.85
CA MET A 76 0.68 -10.45 -10.55
C MET A 76 0.09 -9.24 -11.29
N TYR A 77 -0.36 -9.43 -12.54
CA TYR A 77 -0.85 -8.35 -13.40
C TYR A 77 -2.03 -7.54 -12.83
N THR A 78 -2.80 -8.12 -11.94
CA THR A 78 -3.96 -7.49 -11.32
C THR A 78 -3.96 -7.50 -9.80
N ASP A 79 -2.84 -7.85 -9.19
CA ASP A 79 -2.69 -7.85 -7.74
C ASP A 79 -2.66 -6.43 -7.18
N LEU A 80 -3.71 -6.07 -6.41
CA LEU A 80 -3.91 -4.74 -5.85
C LEU A 80 -2.80 -4.31 -4.89
N VAL A 81 -2.05 -5.24 -4.28
CA VAL A 81 -1.03 -4.84 -3.32
C VAL A 81 0.01 -3.94 -3.97
N HIS A 82 0.42 -4.23 -5.21
CA HIS A 82 1.42 -3.41 -5.90
C HIS A 82 0.84 -2.46 -6.96
N LEU A 83 -0.48 -2.46 -7.15
CA LEU A 83 -1.15 -1.57 -8.09
C LEU A 83 -1.70 -0.34 -7.36
N VAL A 84 -1.28 0.84 -7.77
CA VAL A 84 -1.70 2.12 -7.19
C VAL A 84 -2.09 3.11 -8.27
N PRO A 85 -3.05 4.01 -8.01
CA PRO A 85 -3.31 5.10 -8.93
C PRO A 85 -2.22 6.17 -8.82
N THR A 86 -1.71 6.63 -9.95
CA THR A 86 -0.69 7.69 -9.98
C THR A 86 -0.90 8.62 -11.16
N ASP A 87 -0.34 9.82 -11.10
CA ASP A 87 -0.23 10.69 -12.28
C ASP A 87 0.39 9.95 -13.46
N GLY A 88 -0.30 9.96 -14.60
CA GLY A 88 0.10 9.19 -15.78
C GLY A 88 1.39 9.68 -16.41
N TYR A 89 1.64 11.00 -16.37
CA TYR A 89 2.86 11.57 -16.93
C TYR A 89 4.08 11.24 -16.07
N VAL A 90 3.97 11.36 -14.75
CA VAL A 90 5.05 10.99 -13.82
C VAL A 90 5.34 9.49 -13.89
N ASN A 91 4.28 8.66 -13.95
CA ASN A 91 4.42 7.23 -14.18
C ASN A 91 5.17 6.91 -15.49
N ASN A 92 4.84 7.62 -16.58
CA ASN A 92 5.58 7.47 -17.84
C ASN A 92 7.06 7.85 -17.69
N ARG A 93 7.38 8.89 -16.90
CA ARG A 93 8.77 9.27 -16.60
C ARG A 93 9.50 8.21 -15.79
N ARG A 94 8.79 7.57 -14.86
CA ARG A 94 9.30 6.41 -14.14
C ARG A 94 9.61 5.25 -15.09
N GLY A 95 8.71 4.96 -16.02
CA GLY A 95 8.83 3.80 -16.91
C GLY A 95 8.93 2.49 -16.15
N ASN A 96 10.01 1.74 -16.34
CA ASN A 96 10.27 0.50 -15.60
C ASN A 96 11.55 0.59 -14.75
N LEU A 97 11.96 1.81 -14.41
CA LEU A 97 13.14 2.02 -13.58
C LEU A 97 12.94 1.40 -12.19
N PRO A 98 13.96 0.82 -11.59
CA PRO A 98 13.90 0.41 -10.20
C PRO A 98 13.72 1.62 -9.30
N PHE A 99 13.17 1.39 -8.12
CA PHE A 99 13.20 2.40 -7.07
C PHE A 99 14.64 2.58 -6.55
N GLY A 100 15.00 3.83 -6.25
CA GLY A 100 16.31 4.19 -5.75
C GLY A 100 16.34 5.59 -5.20
N GLU A 101 17.49 6.05 -4.72
CA GLU A 101 17.71 7.42 -4.27
C GLU A 101 18.53 8.16 -5.34
N THR A 102 18.14 9.41 -5.64
CA THR A 102 18.80 10.23 -6.67
C THR A 102 18.64 11.72 -6.41
N ASP A 103 19.55 12.52 -6.94
CA ASP A 103 19.41 13.98 -6.93
C ASP A 103 18.45 14.49 -8.02
N GLY A 104 17.95 13.58 -8.89
CA GLY A 104 16.99 13.91 -9.94
C GLY A 104 17.62 14.71 -11.08
N ASP A 105 18.75 14.25 -11.56
CA ASP A 105 19.50 14.86 -12.66
C ASP A 105 18.83 14.68 -14.03
N THR A 106 17.91 13.73 -14.17
CA THR A 106 17.13 13.48 -15.39
C THR A 106 15.76 14.14 -15.37
N TYR A 107 14.99 14.00 -14.27
CA TYR A 107 13.63 14.53 -14.15
C TYR A 107 13.24 14.77 -12.70
N LYS A 108 12.43 15.81 -12.48
CA LYS A 108 11.73 16.08 -11.21
C LYS A 108 10.27 16.39 -11.49
N SER A 109 9.36 15.78 -10.75
CA SER A 109 7.94 16.15 -10.75
C SER A 109 7.72 17.47 -10.01
N HIS A 110 6.49 17.94 -9.95
CA HIS A 110 6.16 19.18 -9.24
C HIS A 110 6.74 19.17 -7.81
N ASN A 111 7.33 20.28 -7.39
CA ASN A 111 8.03 20.44 -6.11
C ASN A 111 9.13 19.39 -5.84
N SER A 112 9.66 18.74 -6.87
CA SER A 112 10.59 17.61 -6.71
C SER A 112 10.01 16.46 -5.88
N PHE A 113 8.70 16.26 -5.95
CA PHE A 113 7.98 15.24 -5.19
C PHE A 113 8.46 13.83 -5.53
N CYS A 114 8.62 13.52 -6.82
CA CYS A 114 9.33 12.34 -7.31
C CYS A 114 10.45 12.75 -8.23
N LYS A 115 11.47 11.89 -8.37
CA LYS A 115 12.67 12.19 -9.14
C LYS A 115 13.09 10.99 -9.99
N VAL A 116 13.74 11.28 -11.13
CA VAL A 116 14.45 10.28 -11.95
C VAL A 116 15.86 10.76 -12.14
N GLY A 117 16.82 9.88 -12.02
CA GLY A 117 18.22 10.22 -12.25
C GLY A 117 19.18 9.09 -11.87
N THR A 118 20.45 9.40 -11.91
CA THR A 118 21.52 8.48 -11.53
C THR A 118 21.40 8.13 -10.04
N CYS A 119 21.46 6.83 -9.72
CA CYS A 119 21.39 6.36 -8.34
C CYS A 119 22.59 6.84 -7.53
N ASN A 120 22.33 7.51 -6.41
CA ASN A 120 23.36 7.91 -5.45
C ASN A 120 23.45 6.99 -4.24
N TYR A 121 22.52 6.02 -4.09
CA TYR A 121 22.61 5.01 -3.05
C TYR A 121 23.80 4.06 -3.27
N PRO A 122 24.55 3.67 -2.22
CA PRO A 122 25.71 2.79 -2.38
C PRO A 122 25.38 1.42 -2.99
N GLY A 123 26.19 0.97 -3.94
CA GLY A 123 26.07 -0.36 -4.56
C GLY A 123 25.42 -0.39 -5.93
N TYR A 124 24.84 0.73 -6.40
CA TYR A 124 24.29 0.86 -7.75
C TYR A 124 24.54 2.26 -8.33
N ARG A 125 24.65 2.37 -9.66
CA ARG A 125 24.93 3.63 -10.38
C ARG A 125 24.10 3.80 -11.66
N GLY A 126 23.13 2.93 -11.89
CA GLY A 126 22.20 3.09 -13.01
C GLY A 126 21.12 4.11 -12.70
N GLU A 127 20.25 4.35 -13.66
CA GLU A 127 19.11 5.24 -13.50
C GLU A 127 18.03 4.61 -12.61
N VAL A 128 17.41 5.42 -11.73
CA VAL A 128 16.40 5.01 -10.78
C VAL A 128 15.27 6.03 -10.72
N PHE A 129 14.14 5.61 -10.18
CA PHE A 129 13.05 6.50 -9.77
C PHE A 129 13.01 6.57 -8.25
N GLU A 130 13.05 7.78 -7.71
CA GLU A 130 12.89 8.05 -6.28
C GLU A 130 11.47 8.56 -6.01
N PRO A 131 10.64 7.79 -5.28
CA PRO A 131 9.36 8.27 -4.79
C PRO A 131 9.56 9.27 -3.65
N ASN A 132 8.50 10.00 -3.30
CA ASN A 132 8.52 10.89 -2.15
C ASN A 132 8.81 10.12 -0.85
N ASP A 133 9.51 10.75 0.07
CA ASP A 133 9.93 10.14 1.35
C ASP A 133 8.74 9.59 2.14
N MET A 134 7.58 10.22 2.07
CA MET A 134 6.35 9.79 2.75
C MET A 134 5.73 8.48 2.22
N TYR A 135 6.27 7.90 1.16
CA TYR A 135 5.81 6.64 0.54
C TYR A 135 6.94 5.64 0.32
N LYS A 136 8.15 5.94 0.76
CA LYS A 136 9.29 5.02 0.61
C LYS A 136 9.04 3.72 1.36
N GLY A 137 8.51 3.80 2.57
CA GLY A 137 8.13 2.63 3.37
C GLY A 137 6.99 1.83 2.74
N ASP A 138 5.95 2.51 2.23
CA ASP A 138 4.85 1.88 1.50
C ASP A 138 5.39 1.00 0.36
N PHE A 139 6.28 1.57 -0.48
CA PHE A 139 6.86 0.84 -1.61
C PHE A 139 7.82 -0.27 -1.17
N ALA A 140 8.56 -0.07 -0.09
CA ALA A 140 9.41 -1.13 0.46
C ALA A 140 8.56 -2.35 0.90
N ARG A 141 7.49 -2.12 1.65
CA ARG A 141 6.57 -3.18 2.09
C ARG A 141 5.82 -3.86 0.93
N ILE A 142 5.55 -3.13 -0.15
CA ILE A 142 5.04 -3.71 -1.40
C ILE A 142 6.07 -4.65 -2.03
N TYR A 143 7.34 -4.27 -2.09
CA TYR A 143 8.40 -5.10 -2.65
C TYR A 143 8.65 -6.36 -1.80
N PHE A 144 8.60 -6.25 -0.48
CA PHE A 144 8.66 -7.42 0.42
C PHE A 144 7.49 -8.37 0.19
N TYR A 145 6.28 -7.82 -0.01
CA TYR A 145 5.12 -8.63 -0.37
C TYR A 145 5.33 -9.37 -1.69
N MET A 146 5.77 -8.67 -2.74
CA MET A 146 6.00 -9.28 -4.06
C MET A 146 7.04 -10.41 -3.99
N ALA A 147 8.09 -10.23 -3.22
CA ALA A 147 9.10 -11.25 -2.98
C ALA A 147 8.54 -12.48 -2.23
N THR A 148 7.61 -12.27 -1.30
CA THR A 148 7.05 -13.33 -0.47
C THR A 148 5.87 -14.03 -1.14
N ALA A 149 4.94 -13.28 -1.73
CA ALA A 149 3.74 -13.85 -2.37
C ALA A 149 4.09 -14.63 -3.65
N TYR A 150 5.21 -14.28 -4.29
CA TYR A 150 5.66 -14.87 -5.55
C TYR A 150 7.06 -15.51 -5.42
N GLU A 151 7.37 -16.03 -4.25
CA GLU A 151 8.63 -16.72 -3.93
C GLU A 151 8.98 -17.82 -4.95
N ASP A 152 7.97 -18.56 -5.39
CA ASP A 152 8.11 -19.64 -6.37
C ASP A 152 8.37 -19.17 -7.82
N LYS A 153 8.28 -17.87 -8.07
CA LYS A 153 8.39 -17.27 -9.42
C LYS A 153 9.51 -16.26 -9.56
N ILE A 154 9.77 -15.46 -8.50
CA ILE A 154 10.59 -14.26 -8.57
C ILE A 154 12.03 -14.52 -9.05
N ALA A 155 12.62 -15.65 -8.70
CA ALA A 155 13.96 -16.03 -9.16
C ALA A 155 14.06 -16.19 -10.69
N ASN A 156 12.94 -16.51 -11.34
CA ASN A 156 12.85 -16.76 -12.78
C ASN A 156 12.30 -15.57 -13.57
N TRP A 157 11.95 -14.48 -12.91
CA TRP A 157 11.55 -13.27 -13.61
C TRP A 157 12.74 -12.67 -14.34
N ASN A 158 12.62 -12.62 -15.65
CA ASN A 158 13.71 -12.21 -16.50
C ASN A 158 13.20 -11.32 -17.62
N ALA A 159 13.24 -10.06 -17.42
CA ALA A 159 12.93 -9.13 -18.49
C ALA A 159 14.09 -8.15 -18.79
N GLY A 160 15.34 -8.48 -18.45
CA GLY A 160 16.46 -7.56 -18.58
C GLY A 160 16.33 -6.27 -17.75
N LYS A 161 15.09 -5.84 -17.58
CA LYS A 161 14.72 -4.65 -16.79
C LYS A 161 14.62 -4.92 -15.27
N PHE A 162 14.44 -6.17 -14.88
CA PHE A 162 14.52 -6.59 -13.48
C PHE A 162 15.96 -6.80 -13.02
N GLU A 163 16.87 -7.04 -13.95
CA GLU A 163 18.30 -7.32 -13.71
C GLU A 163 19.00 -6.31 -12.79
N PRO A 164 18.71 -5.01 -12.82
CA PRO A 164 19.34 -4.07 -11.89
C PRO A 164 19.18 -4.42 -10.42
N ILE A 165 18.05 -5.05 -10.04
CA ILE A 165 17.73 -5.39 -8.65
C ILE A 165 17.60 -6.90 -8.40
N ALA A 166 17.49 -7.74 -9.42
CA ALA A 166 17.29 -9.17 -9.29
C ALA A 166 18.55 -9.89 -8.81
N SER A 167 18.39 -10.78 -7.85
CA SER A 167 19.46 -11.70 -7.44
C SER A 167 19.32 -13.09 -8.07
N HIS A 168 18.13 -13.39 -8.65
CA HIS A 168 17.74 -14.71 -9.16
C HIS A 168 17.71 -15.81 -8.08
N ASP A 169 17.48 -15.42 -6.85
CA ASP A 169 17.32 -16.32 -5.71
C ASP A 169 15.97 -16.04 -5.04
N SER A 170 15.17 -17.08 -4.78
CA SER A 170 13.86 -16.94 -4.15
C SER A 170 13.91 -16.43 -2.71
N TYR A 171 14.97 -16.78 -1.96
CA TYR A 171 15.13 -16.39 -0.56
C TYR A 171 15.86 -15.06 -0.38
N LYS A 172 16.68 -14.69 -1.36
CA LYS A 172 17.34 -13.38 -1.44
C LYS A 172 16.95 -12.72 -2.74
N PRO A 173 15.69 -12.30 -2.91
CA PRO A 173 15.14 -11.96 -4.22
C PRO A 173 15.76 -10.72 -4.85
N TYR A 174 16.32 -9.84 -4.04
CA TYR A 174 16.93 -8.59 -4.48
C TYR A 174 18.41 -8.55 -4.22
N LYS A 175 19.17 -7.86 -5.06
CA LYS A 175 20.59 -7.54 -4.84
C LYS A 175 20.75 -6.77 -3.52
N ASP A 176 21.89 -6.92 -2.89
CA ASP A 176 22.17 -6.38 -1.55
C ASP A 176 21.88 -4.89 -1.42
N TRP A 177 22.23 -4.09 -2.44
CA TRP A 177 21.97 -2.66 -2.41
C TRP A 177 20.47 -2.32 -2.32
N GLN A 178 19.66 -3.03 -3.12
CA GLN A 178 18.22 -2.83 -3.17
C GLN A 178 17.57 -3.29 -1.87
N MET A 179 17.91 -4.49 -1.39
CA MET A 179 17.37 -5.02 -0.14
C MET A 179 17.72 -4.10 1.04
N LYS A 180 18.96 -3.67 1.14
CA LYS A 180 19.40 -2.77 2.20
C LYS A 180 18.65 -1.44 2.18
N MET A 181 18.49 -0.85 1.01
CA MET A 181 17.74 0.41 0.84
C MET A 181 16.27 0.24 1.23
N LEU A 182 15.61 -0.83 0.79
CA LEU A 182 14.21 -1.10 1.15
C LEU A 182 14.04 -1.30 2.66
N MET A 183 14.96 -2.01 3.32
CA MET A 183 14.98 -2.17 4.78
C MET A 183 15.11 -0.81 5.50
N GLU A 184 15.98 0.07 5.00
CA GLU A 184 16.13 1.42 5.54
C GLU A 184 14.87 2.26 5.32
N TRP A 185 14.24 2.17 4.15
CA TRP A 185 13.01 2.88 3.83
C TRP A 185 11.84 2.43 4.73
N SER A 186 11.69 1.13 4.92
CA SER A 186 10.65 0.58 5.82
C SER A 186 10.78 1.10 7.25
N LYS A 187 12.01 1.29 7.73
CA LYS A 187 12.29 1.85 9.08
C LYS A 187 12.05 3.35 9.16
N LYS A 188 12.44 4.11 8.12
CA LYS A 188 12.35 5.57 8.11
C LYS A 188 10.92 6.07 7.88
N ASP A 189 10.13 5.30 7.15
CA ASP A 189 8.73 5.58 6.84
C ASP A 189 7.87 4.40 7.36
N PRO A 190 7.48 4.44 8.64
CA PRO A 190 6.71 3.37 9.28
C PRO A 190 5.29 3.29 8.74
N VAL A 191 4.62 2.14 8.99
CA VAL A 191 3.26 1.88 8.53
C VAL A 191 2.31 3.00 8.91
N SER A 192 1.65 3.56 7.92
CA SER A 192 0.70 4.66 8.05
C SER A 192 -0.76 4.17 8.15
N GLN A 193 -1.65 5.04 8.65
CA GLN A 193 -3.09 4.74 8.64
C GLN A 193 -3.64 4.52 7.22
N LYS A 194 -3.06 5.21 6.22
CA LYS A 194 -3.36 4.97 4.80
C LYS A 194 -3.09 3.52 4.40
N GLU A 195 -1.92 2.98 4.75
CA GLU A 195 -1.57 1.58 4.43
C GLU A 195 -2.48 0.59 5.14
N ILE A 196 -2.80 0.83 6.41
CA ILE A 196 -3.73 -0.02 7.19
C ILE A 196 -5.11 -0.05 6.51
N ASN A 197 -5.65 1.11 6.15
CA ASN A 197 -6.94 1.22 5.48
C ASN A 197 -6.91 0.57 4.10
N ARG A 198 -5.84 0.81 3.34
CA ARG A 198 -5.62 0.20 2.04
C ARG A 198 -5.56 -1.32 2.13
N ASN A 199 -4.82 -1.86 3.10
CA ASN A 199 -4.68 -3.30 3.31
C ASN A 199 -6.02 -3.98 3.67
N LYS A 200 -6.89 -3.30 4.45
CA LYS A 200 -8.27 -3.74 4.71
C LYS A 200 -9.12 -3.73 3.44
N GLY A 201 -8.99 -2.68 2.63
CA GLY A 201 -9.68 -2.58 1.34
C GLY A 201 -9.26 -3.69 0.37
N ILE A 202 -7.97 -3.97 0.27
CA ILE A 202 -7.43 -5.08 -0.53
C ILE A 202 -8.02 -6.40 -0.08
N GLN A 203 -8.03 -6.70 1.21
CA GLN A 203 -8.62 -7.93 1.75
C GLN A 203 -10.09 -8.08 1.35
N SER A 204 -10.86 -7.02 1.36
CA SER A 204 -12.28 -7.08 0.99
C SER A 204 -12.53 -7.36 -0.49
N LEU A 205 -11.52 -7.17 -1.35
CA LEU A 205 -11.62 -7.28 -2.80
C LEU A 205 -10.91 -8.49 -3.38
N GLN A 206 -9.77 -8.90 -2.82
CA GLN A 206 -8.97 -10.02 -3.33
C GLN A 206 -8.61 -11.07 -2.27
N GLU A 207 -9.16 -10.97 -1.06
CA GLU A 207 -9.10 -11.98 0.01
C GLU A 207 -7.72 -12.24 0.60
N ASN A 208 -6.71 -11.47 0.24
CA ASN A 208 -5.39 -11.53 0.87
C ASN A 208 -4.97 -10.17 1.43
N ARG A 209 -3.84 -10.13 2.10
CA ARG A 209 -3.29 -8.94 2.77
C ARG A 209 -1.79 -8.88 2.59
N ASN A 210 -1.25 -7.66 2.69
CA ASN A 210 0.18 -7.47 2.83
C ASN A 210 0.59 -7.66 4.31
N PRO A 211 1.30 -8.75 4.65
CA PRO A 211 1.68 -9.04 6.03
C PRO A 211 2.72 -8.06 6.59
N PHE A 212 3.48 -7.38 5.73
CA PHE A 212 4.45 -6.36 6.16
C PHE A 212 3.79 -5.06 6.62
N VAL A 213 2.51 -4.87 6.31
CA VAL A 213 1.67 -3.80 6.87
C VAL A 213 1.07 -4.25 8.20
N ASP A 214 0.64 -5.53 8.30
CA ASP A 214 0.03 -6.07 9.52
C ASP A 214 1.05 -6.32 10.64
N TYR A 215 2.29 -6.63 10.26
CA TYR A 215 3.39 -6.95 11.18
C TYR A 215 4.63 -6.12 10.83
N PRO A 216 4.67 -4.81 11.16
CA PRO A 216 5.81 -3.94 10.90
C PRO A 216 7.10 -4.51 11.51
N GLY A 217 8.15 -4.64 10.69
CA GLY A 217 9.41 -5.28 11.08
C GLY A 217 9.48 -6.78 10.77
N LEU A 218 8.45 -7.37 10.17
CA LEU A 218 8.46 -8.76 9.72
C LEU A 218 9.63 -9.05 8.76
N GLU A 219 10.03 -8.06 7.97
CA GLU A 219 11.19 -8.11 7.07
C GLU A 219 12.50 -8.43 7.79
N GLU A 220 12.65 -8.04 9.06
CA GLU A 220 13.82 -8.35 9.87
C GLU A 220 13.94 -9.84 10.16
N TYR A 221 12.82 -10.56 10.31
CA TYR A 221 12.80 -12.00 10.52
C TYR A 221 13.12 -12.79 9.25
N ILE A 222 12.94 -12.19 8.07
CA ILE A 222 13.11 -12.88 6.78
C ILE A 222 14.47 -12.54 6.17
N TRP A 223 14.87 -11.26 6.15
CA TRP A 223 16.06 -10.77 5.45
C TRP A 223 16.96 -9.86 6.29
N GLY A 224 16.58 -9.53 7.50
CA GLY A 224 17.30 -8.60 8.36
C GLY A 224 18.09 -9.25 9.48
N SER A 225 18.06 -8.61 10.65
CA SER A 225 18.89 -8.98 11.80
C SER A 225 18.32 -10.12 12.66
N MET A 226 17.09 -10.58 12.37
CA MET A 226 16.35 -11.56 13.19
C MET A 226 16.08 -12.89 12.44
N THR A 227 16.90 -13.24 11.46
CA THR A 227 16.71 -14.46 10.64
C THR A 227 16.88 -15.77 11.40
N ASP A 228 17.53 -15.75 12.55
CA ASP A 228 17.70 -16.86 13.49
C ASP A 228 16.59 -16.95 14.54
N VAL A 229 15.65 -15.99 14.55
CA VAL A 229 14.53 -15.93 15.49
C VAL A 229 13.26 -16.39 14.77
N ALA A 230 12.60 -17.43 15.31
CA ALA A 230 11.32 -17.87 14.77
C ALA A 230 10.24 -16.81 14.99
N PHE A 231 9.58 -16.40 13.90
CA PHE A 231 8.41 -15.53 13.99
C PHE A 231 7.24 -16.28 14.65
N SER A 232 6.61 -15.66 15.63
CA SER A 232 5.40 -16.15 16.27
C SER A 232 4.42 -15.01 16.47
N TYR A 233 3.15 -15.21 16.14
CA TYR A 233 2.08 -14.24 16.40
C TYR A 233 1.95 -13.90 17.89
N ASP A 234 2.18 -14.86 18.78
CA ASP A 234 2.05 -14.69 20.23
C ASP A 234 3.22 -13.91 20.84
N ASN A 235 4.39 -13.93 20.21
CA ASN A 235 5.62 -13.29 20.67
C ASN A 235 6.07 -12.13 19.77
N TYR A 236 5.25 -11.75 18.81
CA TYR A 236 5.56 -10.63 17.94
C TYR A 236 5.62 -9.35 18.75
N GLN A 237 6.83 -8.90 18.99
CA GLN A 237 7.08 -7.56 19.48
C GLN A 237 7.44 -6.74 18.25
N GLY A 238 6.43 -6.03 17.71
CA GLY A 238 6.67 -5.13 16.59
C GLY A 238 7.85 -4.22 16.89
N VAL A 239 8.66 -3.92 15.88
CA VAL A 239 9.66 -2.87 15.98
C VAL A 239 8.89 -1.56 16.04
N THR A 240 8.33 -1.27 17.20
CA THR A 240 7.45 -0.14 17.44
C THR A 240 8.26 1.15 17.51
N SER A 241 8.30 1.85 16.37
CA SER A 241 8.42 3.31 16.40
C SER A 241 7.05 3.98 16.52
N ILE A 242 5.94 3.21 16.48
CA ILE A 242 4.59 3.72 16.73
C ILE A 242 4.11 3.02 18.00
N PRO A 243 3.73 3.75 19.06
CA PRO A 243 2.95 3.14 20.12
C PRO A 243 1.73 2.50 19.45
N PHE A 244 1.49 1.24 19.75
CA PHE A 244 0.21 0.59 19.45
C PHE A 244 -0.85 1.48 20.10
N ILE A 245 -1.41 2.40 19.33
CA ILE A 245 -2.63 3.04 19.74
C ILE A 245 -3.65 1.91 19.53
N GLU A 246 -3.93 1.23 20.62
CA GLU A 246 -5.14 0.45 20.75
C GLU A 246 -6.27 1.45 20.47
N PHE A 247 -6.66 1.55 19.21
CA PHE A 247 -7.93 2.11 18.88
C PHE A 247 -8.92 1.05 19.36
N GLU A 248 -9.30 1.14 20.62
CA GLU A 248 -10.68 0.87 20.93
C GLU A 248 -11.44 1.86 20.02
N ALA A 249 -11.75 1.40 18.82
CA ALA A 249 -12.79 2.04 18.03
C ALA A 249 -14.01 1.93 18.94
N GLU A 250 -14.27 2.95 19.73
CA GLU A 250 -15.56 3.12 20.35
C GLU A 250 -16.54 2.95 19.19
N PRO A 251 -17.36 1.92 19.18
CA PRO A 251 -18.30 1.74 18.11
C PRO A 251 -19.09 3.03 18.01
N ILE A 252 -19.07 3.67 16.82
CA ILE A 252 -19.79 4.92 16.57
C ILE A 252 -21.28 4.55 16.62
N TYR A 253 -21.82 4.57 17.82
CA TYR A 253 -23.25 4.40 18.01
C TYR A 253 -23.95 5.67 17.54
N PRO A 254 -25.05 5.54 16.80
CA PRO A 254 -25.86 6.69 16.42
C PRO A 254 -26.26 7.45 17.68
N LYS A 255 -25.98 8.76 17.72
CA LYS A 255 -26.35 9.61 18.87
C LYS A 255 -27.86 9.60 19.10
N GLY A 256 -28.26 9.49 20.36
CA GLY A 256 -29.66 9.53 20.77
C GLY A 256 -30.13 8.23 21.42
N TRP A 257 -31.43 8.19 21.71
CA TRP A 257 -32.12 7.05 22.34
C TRP A 257 -32.96 6.33 21.30
N TYR A 258 -32.94 4.98 21.35
CA TYR A 258 -33.63 4.13 20.39
C TYR A 258 -34.49 3.11 21.14
N ASN A 259 -35.66 2.78 20.60
CA ASN A 259 -36.44 1.64 21.10
C ASN A 259 -35.80 0.30 20.68
N LEU A 260 -36.31 -0.81 21.18
CA LEU A 260 -35.79 -2.14 20.86
C LEU A 260 -35.93 -2.55 19.38
N ASN A 261 -36.75 -1.83 18.62
CA ASN A 261 -36.92 -2.02 17.18
C ASN A 261 -35.92 -1.17 16.35
N GLY A 262 -34.99 -0.46 17.01
CA GLY A 262 -33.99 0.37 16.34
C GLY A 262 -34.49 1.74 15.87
N GLN A 263 -35.70 2.14 16.24
CA GLN A 263 -36.25 3.46 15.88
C GLN A 263 -35.80 4.50 16.91
N LYS A 264 -35.31 5.65 16.42
CA LYS A 264 -34.88 6.77 17.26
C LYS A 264 -36.09 7.40 17.95
N VAL A 265 -36.02 7.51 19.28
CA VAL A 265 -37.08 8.12 20.11
C VAL A 265 -36.76 9.54 20.56
N GLY A 266 -35.50 9.93 20.53
CA GLY A 266 -35.08 11.31 20.86
C GLY A 266 -33.57 11.43 21.07
N GLU A 267 -33.11 12.65 21.25
CA GLU A 267 -31.72 12.97 21.64
C GLU A 267 -31.53 12.87 23.17
N GLU A 268 -32.57 13.19 23.94
CA GLU A 268 -32.56 13.19 25.40
C GLU A 268 -33.15 11.89 25.95
N CYS A 269 -32.91 11.61 27.24
CA CYS A 269 -33.44 10.43 27.93
C CYS A 269 -34.96 10.42 27.86
N PRO A 270 -35.59 9.34 27.38
CA PRO A 270 -37.04 9.24 27.36
C PRO A 270 -37.66 9.37 28.75
N THR A 271 -38.77 10.06 28.86
CA THR A 271 -39.53 10.18 30.11
C THR A 271 -40.52 9.00 30.32
N GLN A 272 -40.77 8.22 29.28
CA GLN A 272 -41.61 7.05 29.37
C GLN A 272 -40.81 5.87 29.87
N LYS A 273 -41.36 5.19 30.88
CA LYS A 273 -40.75 3.95 31.41
C LYS A 273 -40.61 2.89 30.32
N GLY A 274 -39.45 2.27 30.25
CA GLY A 274 -39.19 1.26 29.23
C GLY A 274 -37.74 0.85 29.11
N ILE A 275 -37.46 -0.03 28.14
CA ILE A 275 -36.09 -0.44 27.77
C ILE A 275 -35.75 0.21 26.45
N TYR A 276 -34.61 0.89 26.46
CA TYR A 276 -34.11 1.65 25.32
C TYR A 276 -32.65 1.26 25.00
N ILE A 277 -32.16 1.65 23.85
CA ILE A 277 -30.76 1.53 23.46
C ILE A 277 -30.16 2.94 23.43
N HIS A 278 -29.07 3.16 24.16
CA HIS A 278 -28.31 4.39 24.15
C HIS A 278 -26.84 4.06 24.12
N ASN A 279 -26.07 4.63 23.17
CA ASN A 279 -24.65 4.32 22.95
C ASN A 279 -24.39 2.79 22.88
N GLY A 280 -25.24 2.06 22.16
CA GLY A 280 -25.14 0.61 21.97
C GLY A 280 -25.47 -0.24 23.21
N LYS A 281 -25.82 0.36 24.33
CA LYS A 281 -26.16 -0.35 25.58
C LYS A 281 -27.68 -0.30 25.85
N LYS A 282 -28.22 -1.42 26.38
CA LYS A 282 -29.60 -1.44 26.90
C LYS A 282 -29.67 -0.65 28.20
N MET A 283 -30.57 0.30 28.23
CA MET A 283 -30.86 1.19 29.37
C MET A 283 -32.29 1.01 29.82
N VAL A 284 -32.53 0.95 31.11
CA VAL A 284 -33.88 0.91 31.70
C VAL A 284 -34.21 2.32 32.17
N VAL A 285 -35.34 2.85 31.71
CA VAL A 285 -35.90 4.12 32.19
C VAL A 285 -37.06 3.76 33.11
N GLU A 286 -36.96 4.13 34.38
CA GLU A 286 -37.95 3.83 35.46
C GLU A 286 -39.04 4.91 35.57
#